data_ac9d83eae4a8a76a15e3e14e72efc955
#
_entry.id   ac9d83eae4a8a76a15e3e14e72efc955
#
_cell.length_a   1.000
_cell.length_b   1.000
_cell.length_c   1.000
_cell.angle_alpha   90.00
_cell.angle_beta   90.00
_cell.angle_gamma   90.00
#
_symmetry.space_group_name_H-M   'P 1'
#
loop_
_entity.id
_entity.type
_entity.pdbx_description
1 polymer ?
#
loop_
_entity_poly.entity_id
_entity_poly.type
_entity_poly.pdbx_seq_one_letter_code
_entity_poly.pdbx_strand_id
1 'polypeptide(L)'
;MFHHFHDKKKFPISQGSISENQLHKLINKIGRRNFINPEEFLYKLEKNKLKNTDLCLTFDDGLKSQISIAYPVLDDLKLKAFYFVYTSIFNKNYSMLEPYRYFRHYYFKNMTDFYKNFNDEMIKIFN
;
A
#
# COMPACT_ATOMS: atom_id res chain seq x y z
N MET A 1 -5.72 0.40 5.94
CA MET A 1 -4.29 0.59 5.65
C MET A 1 -3.97 0.02 4.28
N PHE A 2 -3.21 0.76 3.46
CA PHE A 2 -2.83 0.36 2.11
C PHE A 2 -1.34 0.62 1.87
N HIS A 3 -0.71 -0.23 1.04
CA HIS A 3 0.68 -0.07 0.64
C HIS A 3 0.80 0.07 -0.88
N HIS A 4 0.38 -0.93 -1.64
CA HIS A 4 0.66 -1.06 -3.06
C HIS A 4 -0.56 -0.84 -3.94
N PHE A 5 -0.34 -0.08 -5.01
CA PHE A 5 -1.30 0.13 -6.08
C PHE A 5 -0.71 -0.29 -7.41
N HIS A 6 -1.57 -0.77 -8.32
CA HIS A 6 -1.17 -1.18 -9.65
C HIS A 6 -2.02 -0.54 -10.73
N ASP A 7 -1.41 -0.40 -11.92
CA ASP A 7 -2.08 -0.04 -13.16
C ASP A 7 -1.60 -0.95 -14.29
N LYS A 8 -2.15 -0.74 -15.50
CA LYS A 8 -1.75 -1.53 -16.68
C LYS A 8 -0.46 -1.04 -17.33
N LYS A 9 0.14 0.06 -16.87
CA LYS A 9 1.21 0.76 -17.60
C LYS A 9 2.53 0.81 -16.85
N LYS A 10 2.51 1.27 -15.59
CA LYS A 10 3.73 1.66 -14.87
C LYS A 10 3.96 0.86 -13.58
N PHE A 11 2.89 0.47 -12.94
CA PHE A 11 2.95 -0.23 -11.67
C PHE A 11 2.37 -1.63 -11.84
N PRO A 12 3.20 -2.68 -11.86
CA PRO A 12 2.72 -4.05 -12.09
C PRO A 12 1.84 -4.55 -10.93
N ILE A 13 0.97 -5.49 -11.26
CA ILE A 13 0.17 -6.19 -10.25
C ILE A 13 1.13 -6.94 -9.33
N SER A 14 0.98 -6.75 -8.02
CA SER A 14 1.75 -7.44 -7.01
C SER A 14 0.85 -7.92 -5.88
N GLN A 15 1.38 -8.80 -5.03
CA GLN A 15 0.63 -9.33 -3.88
C GLN A 15 0.09 -8.19 -2.99
N GLY A 16 -1.23 -8.17 -2.78
CA GLY A 16 -1.91 -7.15 -1.98
C GLY A 16 -2.09 -5.79 -2.67
N SER A 17 -1.64 -5.62 -3.93
CA SER A 17 -1.88 -4.39 -4.67
C SER A 17 -3.30 -4.30 -5.18
N ILE A 18 -3.85 -3.09 -5.20
CA ILE A 18 -5.18 -2.79 -5.73
C ILE A 18 -5.13 -1.71 -6.81
N SER A 19 -6.06 -1.77 -7.76
CA SER A 19 -6.19 -0.76 -8.80
C SER A 19 -7.03 0.43 -8.33
N GLU A 20 -7.00 1.51 -9.09
CA GLU A 20 -7.88 2.67 -8.96
C GLU A 20 -9.35 2.26 -8.80
N ASN A 21 -9.86 1.45 -9.74
CA ASN A 21 -11.24 0.97 -9.70
C ASN A 21 -11.58 0.13 -8.46
N GLN A 22 -10.62 -0.67 -7.99
CA GLN A 22 -10.81 -1.46 -6.78
C GLN A 22 -10.87 -0.58 -5.53
N LEU A 23 -10.06 0.49 -5.46
CA LEU A 23 -10.12 1.46 -4.38
C LEU A 23 -11.47 2.18 -4.36
N HIS A 24 -11.95 2.68 -5.50
CA HIS A 24 -13.28 3.29 -5.64
C HIS A 24 -14.40 2.35 -5.17
N LYS A 25 -14.40 1.11 -5.66
CA LYS A 25 -15.42 0.10 -5.28
C LYS A 25 -15.38 -0.20 -3.79
N LEU A 26 -14.19 -0.28 -3.21
CA LEU A 26 -14.02 -0.55 -1.78
C LEU A 26 -14.60 0.59 -0.93
N ILE A 27 -14.23 1.85 -1.24
CA ILE A 27 -14.72 3.03 -0.52
C ILE A 27 -16.25 3.13 -0.64
N ASN A 28 -16.79 2.91 -1.84
CA ASN A 28 -18.24 2.95 -2.05
C ASN A 28 -18.98 1.84 -1.32
N LYS A 29 -18.42 0.61 -1.30
CA LYS A 29 -19.01 -0.54 -0.60
C LYS A 29 -19.07 -0.34 0.91
N ILE A 30 -18.02 0.24 1.50
CA ILE A 30 -17.95 0.58 2.93
C ILE A 30 -18.87 1.77 3.24
N GLY A 31 -19.05 2.66 2.28
CA GLY A 31 -19.80 3.90 2.43
C GLY A 31 -18.86 5.09 2.71
N ARG A 32 -18.75 5.98 1.74
CA ARG A 32 -17.86 7.14 1.79
C ARG A 32 -18.01 7.96 3.08
N ARG A 33 -19.23 8.11 3.58
CA ARG A 33 -19.56 8.87 4.82
C ARG A 33 -18.92 8.32 6.10
N ASN A 34 -18.48 7.07 6.09
CA ASN A 34 -17.81 6.44 7.22
C ASN A 34 -16.32 6.83 7.28
N PHE A 35 -15.78 7.37 6.19
CA PHE A 35 -14.40 7.84 6.14
C PHE A 35 -14.34 9.29 6.56
N ILE A 36 -13.66 9.54 7.67
CA ILE A 36 -13.37 10.88 8.20
C ILE A 36 -11.93 11.27 7.86
N ASN A 37 -11.69 12.58 7.76
CA ASN A 37 -10.36 13.10 7.47
C ASN A 37 -9.40 12.93 8.66
N PRO A 38 -8.07 12.89 8.44
CA PRO A 38 -7.07 12.74 9.49
C PRO A 38 -7.23 13.71 10.66
N GLU A 39 -7.49 14.98 10.35
CA GLU A 39 -7.64 16.03 11.37
C GLU A 39 -8.88 15.76 12.27
N GLU A 40 -9.98 15.34 11.66
CA GLU A 40 -11.19 14.97 12.39
C GLU A 40 -10.97 13.71 13.23
N PHE A 41 -10.24 12.74 12.67
CA PHE A 41 -9.91 11.50 13.37
C PHE A 41 -9.09 11.79 14.63
N LEU A 42 -8.02 12.57 14.53
CA LEU A 42 -7.19 12.96 15.68
C LEU A 42 -8.00 13.71 16.73
N TYR A 43 -8.79 14.69 16.32
CA TYR A 43 -9.65 15.45 17.23
C TYR A 43 -10.62 14.54 18.00
N LYS A 44 -11.28 13.62 17.30
CA LYS A 44 -12.22 12.68 17.92
C LYS A 44 -11.49 11.70 18.85
N LEU A 45 -10.29 11.26 18.46
CA LEU A 45 -9.46 10.37 19.28
C LEU A 45 -9.08 11.05 20.59
N GLU A 46 -8.55 12.27 20.55
CA GLU A 46 -8.17 13.05 21.75
C GLU A 46 -9.35 13.31 22.68
N LYS A 47 -10.55 13.47 22.13
CA LYS A 47 -11.78 13.74 22.91
C LYS A 47 -12.55 12.48 23.30
N ASN A 48 -12.01 11.28 23.01
CA ASN A 48 -12.73 10.00 23.23
C ASN A 48 -14.13 9.97 22.56
N LYS A 49 -14.24 10.55 21.34
CA LYS A 49 -15.51 10.69 20.58
C LYS A 49 -15.54 9.82 19.31
N LEU A 50 -14.54 8.97 19.09
CA LEU A 50 -14.56 8.04 17.95
C LEU A 50 -15.72 7.07 18.07
N LYS A 51 -16.39 6.86 16.94
CA LYS A 51 -17.43 5.85 16.78
C LYS A 51 -16.85 4.61 16.12
N ASN A 52 -17.44 3.45 16.35
CA ASN A 52 -17.04 2.19 15.71
C ASN A 52 -17.17 2.22 14.18
N THR A 53 -17.91 3.17 13.63
CA THR A 53 -18.08 3.39 12.19
C THR A 53 -17.12 4.41 11.62
N ASP A 54 -16.38 5.18 12.45
CA ASP A 54 -15.42 6.16 11.98
C ASP A 54 -14.18 5.46 11.45
N LEU A 55 -13.87 5.65 10.18
CA LEU A 55 -12.70 5.09 9.53
C LEU A 55 -11.77 6.21 9.05
N CYS A 56 -10.48 6.00 9.12
CA CYS A 56 -9.51 6.88 8.49
C CYS A 56 -8.60 6.06 7.57
N LEU A 57 -8.34 6.60 6.38
CA LEU A 57 -7.45 5.98 5.42
C LEU A 57 -5.99 6.20 5.81
N THR A 58 -5.19 5.15 5.69
CA THR A 58 -3.75 5.21 5.93
C THR A 58 -2.99 4.55 4.79
N PHE A 59 -1.88 5.18 4.40
CA PHE A 59 -0.94 4.70 3.40
C PHE A 59 0.45 4.63 4.03
N ASP A 60 1.11 3.49 3.90
CA ASP A 60 2.44 3.26 4.47
C ASP A 60 3.51 3.27 3.37
N ASP A 61 4.76 3.49 3.77
CA ASP A 61 5.99 3.44 2.96
C ASP A 61 6.20 4.63 1.99
N GLY A 62 5.23 5.50 1.77
CA GLY A 62 5.36 6.66 0.89
C GLY A 62 5.63 6.29 -0.57
N LEU A 63 5.00 5.22 -1.07
CA LEU A 63 5.26 4.68 -2.40
C LEU A 63 4.70 5.57 -3.53
N LYS A 64 5.45 5.67 -4.63
CA LYS A 64 5.04 6.46 -5.80
C LYS A 64 3.68 6.04 -6.37
N SER A 65 3.32 4.75 -6.30
CA SER A 65 2.02 4.24 -6.76
C SER A 65 0.85 4.82 -5.96
N GLN A 66 1.05 5.15 -4.69
CA GLN A 66 0.03 5.80 -3.84
C GLN A 66 -0.32 7.18 -4.37
N ILE A 67 0.71 7.97 -4.72
CA ILE A 67 0.50 9.32 -5.26
C ILE A 67 -0.05 9.26 -6.69
N SER A 68 0.41 8.30 -7.50
CA SER A 68 0.02 8.24 -8.92
C SER A 68 -1.37 7.64 -9.14
N ILE A 69 -1.84 6.74 -8.26
CA ILE A 69 -3.07 5.97 -8.46
C ILE A 69 -4.10 6.26 -7.36
N ALA A 70 -3.71 6.22 -6.07
CA ALA A 70 -4.66 6.37 -4.99
C ALA A 70 -5.03 7.82 -4.73
N TYR A 71 -4.06 8.73 -4.77
CA TYR A 71 -4.32 10.15 -4.49
C TYR A 71 -5.40 10.76 -5.41
N PRO A 72 -5.39 10.55 -6.75
CA PRO A 72 -6.47 11.04 -7.62
C PRO A 72 -7.85 10.54 -7.21
N VAL A 73 -7.97 9.28 -6.78
CA VAL A 73 -9.23 8.71 -6.27
C VAL A 73 -9.69 9.43 -5.02
N LEU A 74 -8.77 9.67 -4.08
CA LEU A 74 -9.11 10.37 -2.83
C LEU A 74 -9.51 11.82 -3.11
N ASP A 75 -8.82 12.49 -4.03
CA ASP A 75 -9.13 13.88 -4.40
C ASP A 75 -10.51 13.99 -5.04
N ASP A 76 -10.87 13.08 -5.97
CA ASP A 76 -12.20 13.00 -6.56
C ASP A 76 -13.29 12.77 -5.50
N LEU A 77 -13.05 11.89 -4.56
CA LEU A 77 -13.97 11.59 -3.47
C LEU A 77 -13.93 12.62 -2.33
N LYS A 78 -13.09 13.65 -2.41
CA LYS A 78 -12.86 14.64 -1.34
C LYS A 78 -12.53 13.98 0.01
N LEU A 79 -11.68 12.97 -0.05
CA LEU A 79 -11.13 12.26 1.10
C LEU A 79 -9.67 12.60 1.30
N LYS A 80 -9.22 12.56 2.54
CA LYS A 80 -7.82 12.65 2.93
C LYS A 80 -7.38 11.36 3.63
N ALA A 81 -6.08 11.15 3.70
CA ALA A 81 -5.47 10.00 4.37
C ALA A 81 -4.22 10.42 5.14
N PHE A 82 -3.82 9.62 6.12
CA PHE A 82 -2.46 9.66 6.65
C PHE A 82 -1.51 9.00 5.66
N TYR A 83 -0.35 9.62 5.46
CA TYR A 83 0.76 9.04 4.70
C TYR A 83 1.95 8.86 5.65
N PHE A 84 2.27 7.60 5.95
CA PHE A 84 3.43 7.25 6.75
C PHE A 84 4.62 7.00 5.83
N VAL A 85 5.61 7.87 5.94
CA VAL A 85 6.78 7.86 5.06
C VAL A 85 7.94 7.18 5.75
N TYR A 86 8.56 6.25 5.04
CA TYR A 86 9.78 5.59 5.50
C TYR A 86 10.97 6.54 5.40
N THR A 87 11.43 7.06 6.52
CA THR A 87 12.40 8.16 6.57
C THR A 87 13.86 7.73 6.53
N SER A 88 14.19 6.44 6.66
CA SER A 88 15.57 5.97 6.65
C SER A 88 16.30 6.23 5.32
N ILE A 89 15.56 6.43 4.23
CA ILE A 89 16.12 6.84 2.93
C ILE A 89 16.89 8.17 3.00
N PHE A 90 16.48 9.07 3.89
CA PHE A 90 17.15 10.36 4.08
C PHE A 90 18.52 10.21 4.77
N ASN A 91 18.72 9.11 5.47
CA ASN A 91 19.98 8.73 6.11
C ASN A 91 20.81 7.78 5.25
N LYS A 92 20.52 7.66 3.95
CA LYS A 92 21.17 6.73 3.01
C LYS A 92 21.04 5.25 3.41
N ASN A 93 20.14 4.93 4.31
CA ASN A 93 19.84 3.55 4.73
C ASN A 93 18.62 3.06 3.96
N TYR A 94 18.85 2.46 2.81
CA TYR A 94 17.79 2.02 1.91
C TYR A 94 17.23 0.66 2.35
N SER A 95 15.92 0.60 2.52
CA SER A 95 15.24 -0.69 2.67
C SER A 95 15.32 -1.47 1.36
N MET A 96 15.73 -2.73 1.44
CA MET A 96 15.75 -3.64 0.30
C MET A 96 14.39 -4.33 0.05
N LEU A 97 13.38 -4.04 0.86
CA LEU A 97 12.08 -4.71 0.76
C LEU A 97 11.42 -4.49 -0.61
N GLU A 98 11.37 -3.25 -1.09
CA GLU A 98 10.77 -2.92 -2.38
C GLU A 98 11.59 -3.44 -3.59
N PRO A 99 12.93 -3.32 -3.62
CA PRO A 99 13.75 -4.00 -4.60
C PRO A 99 13.53 -5.52 -4.65
N TYR A 100 13.47 -6.20 -3.51
CA TYR A 100 13.20 -7.65 -3.45
C TYR A 100 11.78 -7.98 -3.91
N ARG A 101 10.79 -7.18 -3.53
CA ARG A 101 9.42 -7.33 -4.00
C ARG A 101 9.35 -7.20 -5.52
N TYR A 102 9.97 -6.16 -6.08
CA TYR A 102 10.03 -5.94 -7.52
C TYR A 102 10.72 -7.10 -8.22
N PHE A 103 11.91 -7.51 -7.76
CA PHE A 103 12.65 -8.65 -8.27
C PHE A 103 11.79 -9.90 -8.34
N ARG A 104 11.15 -10.26 -7.25
CA ARG A 104 10.28 -11.44 -7.17
C ARG A 104 9.13 -11.40 -8.18
N HIS A 105 8.48 -10.24 -8.33
CA HIS A 105 7.35 -10.11 -9.25
C HIS A 105 7.76 -9.98 -10.71
N TYR A 106 8.93 -9.48 -10.99
CA TYR A 106 9.40 -9.27 -12.35
C TYR A 106 10.00 -10.53 -12.97
N TYR A 107 10.74 -11.30 -12.18
CA TYR A 107 11.52 -12.44 -12.68
C TYR A 107 10.84 -13.80 -12.49
N PHE A 108 9.80 -13.89 -11.68
CA PHE A 108 9.11 -15.16 -11.39
C PHE A 108 7.63 -15.09 -11.71
N LYS A 109 7.08 -16.15 -12.29
CA LYS A 109 5.66 -16.23 -12.71
C LYS A 109 4.70 -16.16 -11.54
N ASN A 110 5.07 -16.73 -10.40
CA ASN A 110 4.28 -16.78 -9.17
C ASN A 110 5.17 -17.09 -7.96
N MET A 111 4.60 -17.08 -6.77
CA MET A 111 5.32 -17.34 -5.52
C MET A 111 5.91 -18.75 -5.42
N THR A 112 5.21 -19.74 -5.96
CA THR A 112 5.70 -21.13 -5.95
C THR A 112 6.95 -21.27 -6.79
N ASP A 113 6.99 -20.65 -7.96
CA ASP A 113 8.15 -20.60 -8.84
C ASP A 113 9.34 -19.92 -8.17
N PHE A 114 9.10 -18.79 -7.51
CA PHE A 114 10.12 -18.10 -6.71
C PHE A 114 10.71 -18.99 -5.62
N TYR A 115 9.85 -19.58 -4.76
CA TYR A 115 10.35 -20.42 -3.66
C TYR A 115 11.05 -21.67 -4.12
N LYS A 116 10.62 -22.28 -5.23
CA LYS A 116 11.33 -23.43 -5.80
C LYS A 116 12.75 -23.03 -6.19
N ASN A 117 12.91 -21.96 -6.98
CA ASN A 117 14.23 -21.49 -7.41
C ASN A 117 15.09 -21.05 -6.20
N PHE A 118 14.50 -20.37 -5.22
CA PHE A 118 15.19 -19.97 -4.00
C PHE A 118 15.73 -21.19 -3.24
N ASN A 119 14.91 -22.22 -3.02
CA ASN A 119 15.33 -23.42 -2.31
C ASN A 119 16.42 -24.19 -3.09
N ASP A 120 16.30 -24.29 -4.42
CA ASP A 120 17.30 -24.94 -5.25
C ASP A 120 18.66 -24.24 -5.15
N GLU A 121 18.68 -22.90 -5.12
CA GLU A 121 19.92 -22.13 -4.93
C GLU A 121 20.46 -22.24 -3.50
N MET A 122 19.60 -22.23 -2.48
CA MET A 122 20.03 -22.43 -1.10
C MET A 122 20.69 -23.79 -0.88
N ILE A 123 20.15 -24.85 -1.48
CA ILE A 123 20.75 -26.19 -1.43
C ILE A 123 22.16 -26.19 -2.04
N LYS A 124 22.37 -25.49 -3.18
CA LYS A 124 23.68 -25.41 -3.83
C LYS A 124 24.73 -24.65 -3.00
N ILE A 125 24.29 -23.67 -2.20
CA ILE A 125 25.21 -22.84 -1.39
C ILE A 125 25.60 -23.53 -0.09
N PHE A 126 24.71 -24.33 0.50
CA PHE A 126 24.90 -24.90 1.83
C PHE A 126 25.19 -26.40 1.83
N ASN A 127 25.25 -27.07 0.68
CA ASN A 127 25.77 -28.43 0.47
C ASN A 127 27.09 -28.41 -0.28
#